data_2063dca74576e0867fff81a7ab4dd7f8
#
_entry.id   2063dca74576e0867fff81a7ab4dd7f8
#
_cell.length_a   1.000
_cell.length_b   1.000
_cell.length_c   1.000
_cell.angle_alpha   90.00
_cell.angle_beta   90.00
_cell.angle_gamma   90.00
#
_symmetry.space_group_name_H-M   'P 1'
#
loop_
_entity.id
_entity.type
_entity.pdbx_description
1 polymer ?
#
loop_
_entity_poly.entity_id
_entity_poly.type
_entity_poly.pdbx_seq_one_letter_code
_entity_poly.pdbx_strand_id
1 'polypeptide(L)'
;MVLGRGTGLFAGVMAVLCVVLIGPSAPGGALIGKPLPAGAVQAVVPNRVMTWNLCNPCTDSGFNLGRAADIATYAPQVIGMQEACVRDVEEIRGYLRKFYGLDYHVTYGSVLQSLGRCGGWPWNPGGFGQAILSAAPMTDRVTAEYPDGGSEDRGYIAVTTEVDGRPVRVFNTHLAQRRQEAVRATQVDVLAPEVARHERAIVLGDFNAVPDTSELDKMWTVAADADPDCGPAAVGTCEPTTDWESKFDYVFLRGITARAAHVHPSDYSDHHQFYADLDVSRPAR
;
A
#
# COMPACT_ATOMS: atom_id res chain seq x y z
N MET A 1 -69.24 51.83 -40.26
CA MET A 1 -69.96 52.69 -39.30
C MET A 1 -70.41 51.83 -38.13
N VAL A 2 -70.16 52.31 -36.94
CA VAL A 2 -70.67 51.86 -35.64
C VAL A 2 -69.93 50.68 -34.92
N LEU A 3 -69.27 51.09 -33.91
CA LEU A 3 -68.76 50.53 -32.72
C LEU A 3 -69.61 49.52 -31.94
N GLY A 4 -69.04 48.51 -31.37
CA GLY A 4 -69.59 47.70 -30.29
C GLY A 4 -68.52 47.25 -29.34
N ARG A 5 -68.46 47.80 -28.13
CA ARG A 5 -67.59 47.43 -27.01
C ARG A 5 -68.11 46.15 -26.34
N GLY A 6 -67.26 45.18 -26.10
CA GLY A 6 -67.55 44.01 -25.28
C GLY A 6 -66.41 43.75 -24.28
N THR A 7 -66.75 43.88 -23.01
CA THR A 7 -65.91 43.64 -21.83
C THR A 7 -65.66 42.15 -21.66
N GLY A 8 -64.45 41.73 -21.70
CA GLY A 8 -64.05 40.35 -21.45
C GLY A 8 -63.35 40.18 -20.08
N LEU A 9 -63.89 39.26 -19.32
CA LEU A 9 -63.43 38.79 -18.02
C LEU A 9 -62.05 38.10 -18.13
N PHE A 10 -61.06 38.53 -17.36
CA PHE A 10 -59.79 37.84 -17.19
C PHE A 10 -59.99 36.71 -16.19
N ALA A 11 -59.94 35.46 -16.63
CA ALA A 11 -59.69 34.29 -15.77
C ALA A 11 -58.18 33.98 -15.74
N GLY A 12 -57.53 34.25 -14.61
CA GLY A 12 -56.12 33.92 -14.39
C GLY A 12 -55.96 32.43 -14.19
N VAL A 13 -55.29 31.79 -15.11
CA VAL A 13 -54.74 30.41 -14.90
C VAL A 13 -53.37 30.52 -14.27
N MET A 14 -53.30 30.12 -13.00
CA MET A 14 -52.05 30.03 -12.25
C MET A 14 -51.37 28.73 -12.67
N ALA A 15 -50.38 28.79 -13.58
CA ALA A 15 -49.53 27.68 -13.92
C ALA A 15 -48.49 27.47 -12.80
N VAL A 16 -48.68 26.39 -12.04
CA VAL A 16 -47.66 25.91 -11.07
C VAL A 16 -46.52 25.29 -11.89
N LEU A 17 -45.41 26.02 -11.96
CA LEU A 17 -44.16 25.52 -12.56
C LEU A 17 -43.47 24.61 -11.54
N CYS A 18 -43.66 23.29 -11.64
CA CYS A 18 -42.82 22.33 -10.94
C CYS A 18 -41.41 22.34 -11.57
N VAL A 19 -40.49 23.10 -10.98
CA VAL A 19 -39.08 23.02 -11.30
C VAL A 19 -38.54 21.72 -10.69
N VAL A 20 -38.45 20.67 -11.50
CA VAL A 20 -37.67 19.48 -11.15
C VAL A 20 -36.21 19.89 -11.23
N LEU A 21 -35.57 20.14 -10.07
CA LEU A 21 -34.12 20.28 -9.97
C LEU A 21 -33.50 18.89 -10.19
N ILE A 22 -33.17 18.58 -11.44
CA ILE A 22 -32.25 17.49 -11.77
C ILE A 22 -30.89 18.00 -11.35
N GLY A 23 -30.48 17.65 -10.13
CA GLY A 23 -29.08 17.83 -9.70
C GLY A 23 -28.17 17.02 -10.64
N PRO A 24 -27.00 17.57 -11.03
CA PRO A 24 -26.05 16.79 -11.79
C PRO A 24 -25.62 15.57 -10.95
N SER A 25 -25.88 14.36 -11.45
CA SER A 25 -25.26 13.14 -10.97
C SER A 25 -23.76 13.33 -11.15
N ALA A 26 -23.03 13.55 -10.07
CA ALA A 26 -21.58 13.52 -10.10
C ALA A 26 -21.17 12.11 -10.56
N PRO A 27 -20.32 11.99 -11.58
CA PRO A 27 -19.66 10.71 -11.84
C PRO A 27 -18.91 10.34 -10.57
N GLY A 28 -19.04 9.08 -10.11
CA GLY A 28 -18.30 8.53 -9.00
C GLY A 28 -16.80 8.51 -9.34
N GLY A 29 -16.18 9.67 -9.26
CA GLY A 29 -14.74 9.80 -9.21
C GLY A 29 -14.32 9.30 -7.83
N ALA A 30 -13.46 8.28 -7.80
CA ALA A 30 -12.74 7.92 -6.60
C ALA A 30 -12.19 9.22 -6.01
N LEU A 31 -12.53 9.50 -4.75
CA LEU A 31 -11.94 10.61 -4.01
C LEU A 31 -10.47 10.22 -3.80
N ILE A 32 -9.61 10.61 -4.72
CA ILE A 32 -8.16 10.66 -4.47
C ILE A 32 -8.04 11.62 -3.28
N GLY A 33 -7.84 11.05 -2.09
CA GLY A 33 -7.74 11.82 -0.87
C GLY A 33 -6.57 12.78 -1.01
N LYS A 34 -6.84 14.08 -0.95
CA LYS A 34 -5.75 15.06 -0.87
C LYS A 34 -4.93 14.74 0.38
N PRO A 35 -3.59 14.77 0.28
CA PRO A 35 -2.73 14.59 1.45
C PRO A 35 -3.19 15.49 2.59
N LEU A 36 -3.16 14.95 3.80
CA LEU A 36 -3.55 15.72 4.98
C LEU A 36 -2.61 16.90 5.21
N PRO A 37 -3.13 18.08 5.58
CA PRO A 37 -2.28 19.20 5.93
C PRO A 37 -1.44 18.86 7.17
N ALA A 38 -0.21 19.35 7.21
CA ALA A 38 0.66 19.23 8.38
C ALA A 38 -0.03 19.81 9.62
N GLY A 39 -0.04 19.05 10.73
CA GLY A 39 -0.71 19.42 11.99
C GLY A 39 -2.09 18.75 12.20
N ALA A 40 -2.60 18.02 11.22
CA ALA A 40 -3.78 17.18 11.44
C ALA A 40 -3.39 15.94 12.27
N VAL A 41 -3.90 15.85 13.50
CA VAL A 41 -3.69 14.68 14.36
C VAL A 41 -4.53 13.52 13.84
N GLN A 42 -3.89 12.39 13.57
CA GLN A 42 -4.52 11.16 13.11
C GLN A 42 -4.44 10.08 14.18
N ALA A 43 -5.45 9.22 14.20
CA ALA A 43 -5.40 7.97 14.95
C ALA A 43 -5.03 6.83 13.99
N VAL A 44 -4.15 5.95 14.45
CA VAL A 44 -3.82 4.72 13.72
C VAL A 44 -5.09 3.88 13.53
N VAL A 45 -5.28 3.34 12.33
CA VAL A 45 -6.33 2.37 12.02
C VAL A 45 -5.80 0.97 12.38
N PRO A 46 -6.25 0.35 13.48
CA PRO A 46 -5.55 -0.77 14.11
C PRO A 46 -5.55 -2.07 13.30
N ASN A 47 -6.44 -2.20 12.32
CA ASN A 47 -6.55 -3.36 11.43
C ASN A 47 -6.07 -3.08 10.00
N ARG A 48 -5.46 -1.91 9.74
CA ARG A 48 -4.96 -1.54 8.41
C ARG A 48 -3.48 -1.85 8.25
N VAL A 49 -3.14 -2.48 7.15
CA VAL A 49 -1.75 -2.71 6.73
C VAL A 49 -1.50 -2.12 5.36
N MET A 50 -0.27 -1.71 5.07
CA MET A 50 0.12 -1.07 3.82
C MET A 50 1.45 -1.64 3.32
N THR A 51 1.59 -1.82 2.02
CA THR A 51 2.87 -1.99 1.33
C THR A 51 3.12 -0.83 0.39
N TRP A 52 4.38 -0.39 0.28
CA TRP A 52 4.76 0.68 -0.63
C TRP A 52 6.25 0.63 -0.99
N ASN A 53 6.55 0.43 -2.26
CA ASN A 53 7.88 0.63 -2.80
C ASN A 53 8.12 2.14 -2.96
N LEU A 54 9.19 2.68 -2.34
CA LEU A 54 9.49 4.11 -2.31
C LEU A 54 10.26 4.59 -3.54
N CYS A 55 10.68 3.68 -4.42
CA CYS A 55 11.47 3.99 -5.60
C CYS A 55 12.69 4.89 -5.31
N ASN A 56 13.62 4.43 -4.46
CA ASN A 56 14.90 5.08 -4.33
C ASN A 56 15.94 4.42 -5.27
N PRO A 57 16.57 5.17 -6.18
CA PRO A 57 16.73 6.62 -6.21
C PRO A 57 15.83 7.38 -7.20
N CYS A 58 14.68 6.86 -7.65
CA CYS A 58 13.80 7.57 -8.58
C CYS A 58 13.36 8.94 -8.04
N THR A 59 13.23 9.02 -6.72
CA THR A 59 12.84 10.22 -6.00
C THR A 59 13.91 10.57 -4.96
N ASP A 60 14.04 11.84 -4.62
CA ASP A 60 14.97 12.29 -3.60
C ASP A 60 14.33 12.41 -2.21
N SER A 61 15.14 12.68 -1.18
CA SER A 61 14.67 12.87 0.19
C SER A 61 13.73 14.08 0.35
N GLY A 62 13.69 15.00 -0.63
CA GLY A 62 12.75 16.12 -0.63
C GLY A 62 11.28 15.69 -0.64
N PHE A 63 11.00 14.47 -1.10
CA PHE A 63 9.65 13.91 -1.12
C PHE A 63 9.20 13.27 0.22
N ASN A 64 10.09 13.10 1.19
CA ASN A 64 9.76 12.36 2.43
C ASN A 64 8.65 13.02 3.25
N LEU A 65 8.50 14.35 3.19
CA LEU A 65 7.36 15.03 3.83
C LEU A 65 6.03 14.68 3.13
N GLY A 66 6.02 14.63 1.80
CA GLY A 66 4.86 14.21 1.02
C GLY A 66 4.51 12.74 1.27
N ARG A 67 5.52 11.84 1.28
CA ARG A 67 5.33 10.43 1.64
C ARG A 67 4.73 10.26 3.04
N ALA A 68 5.19 11.07 4.01
CA ALA A 68 4.61 11.07 5.35
C ALA A 68 3.15 11.55 5.35
N ALA A 69 2.80 12.56 4.55
CA ALA A 69 1.43 13.05 4.40
C ALA A 69 0.50 11.97 3.79
N ASP A 70 0.98 11.28 2.76
CA ASP A 70 0.25 10.19 2.12
C ASP A 70 0.00 9.04 3.10
N ILE A 71 1.02 8.59 3.83
CA ILE A 71 0.89 7.56 4.87
C ILE A 71 -0.09 8.01 5.96
N ALA A 72 0.02 9.27 6.41
CA ALA A 72 -0.85 9.80 7.45
C ALA A 72 -2.33 9.84 7.02
N THR A 73 -2.60 10.00 5.72
CA THR A 73 -3.98 9.97 5.19
C THR A 73 -4.67 8.64 5.49
N TYR A 74 -3.94 7.55 5.46
CA TYR A 74 -4.47 6.20 5.70
C TYR A 74 -4.16 5.65 7.09
N ALA A 75 -3.16 6.21 7.77
CA ALA A 75 -2.73 5.90 9.14
C ALA A 75 -2.68 4.39 9.46
N PRO A 76 -1.98 3.56 8.67
CA PRO A 76 -2.00 2.11 8.84
C PRO A 76 -1.29 1.67 10.14
N GLN A 77 -1.73 0.54 10.70
CA GLN A 77 -1.10 -0.11 11.87
C GLN A 77 0.30 -0.63 11.55
N VAL A 78 0.48 -1.19 10.32
CA VAL A 78 1.75 -1.74 9.87
C VAL A 78 2.02 -1.29 8.43
N ILE A 79 3.27 -0.95 8.15
CA ILE A 79 3.73 -0.52 6.82
C ILE A 79 4.96 -1.33 6.45
N GLY A 80 4.94 -1.99 5.28
CA GLY A 80 6.11 -2.54 4.61
C GLY A 80 6.61 -1.56 3.56
N MET A 81 7.87 -1.17 3.63
CA MET A 81 8.50 -0.30 2.65
C MET A 81 9.60 -1.06 1.91
N GLN A 82 9.66 -0.91 0.60
CA GLN A 82 10.71 -1.45 -0.27
C GLN A 82 11.47 -0.30 -0.94
N GLU A 83 12.65 -0.58 -1.48
CA GLU A 83 13.59 0.43 -2.01
C GLU A 83 13.83 1.59 -1.04
N ALA A 84 13.90 1.26 0.24
CA ALA A 84 13.96 2.24 1.30
C ALA A 84 15.39 2.49 1.78
N CYS A 85 15.80 3.75 1.80
CA CYS A 85 17.01 4.16 2.50
C CYS A 85 16.72 4.35 3.99
N VAL A 86 17.56 3.83 4.86
CA VAL A 86 17.40 3.95 6.32
C VAL A 86 17.17 5.40 6.75
N ARG A 87 17.92 6.35 6.16
CA ARG A 87 17.78 7.78 6.46
C ARG A 87 16.39 8.30 6.10
N ASP A 88 15.87 7.91 4.92
CA ASP A 88 14.58 8.41 4.44
C ASP A 88 13.43 7.86 5.28
N VAL A 89 13.52 6.60 5.69
CA VAL A 89 12.54 6.00 6.61
C VAL A 89 12.52 6.70 7.96
N GLU A 90 13.69 7.04 8.54
CA GLU A 90 13.76 7.78 9.79
C GLU A 90 13.20 9.20 9.66
N GLU A 91 13.41 9.85 8.52
CA GLU A 91 12.86 11.17 8.24
C GLU A 91 11.34 11.12 8.10
N ILE A 92 10.81 10.17 7.32
CA ILE A 92 9.36 9.91 7.18
C ILE A 92 8.74 9.65 8.57
N ARG A 93 9.34 8.76 9.38
CA ARG A 93 8.89 8.48 10.74
C ARG A 93 8.88 9.74 11.62
N GLY A 94 9.93 10.56 11.51
CA GLY A 94 10.04 11.84 12.21
C GLY A 94 8.91 12.80 11.84
N TYR A 95 8.56 12.90 10.56
CA TYR A 95 7.44 13.73 10.07
C TYR A 95 6.08 13.17 10.52
N LEU A 96 5.86 11.85 10.45
CA LEU A 96 4.66 11.19 10.93
C LEU A 96 4.39 11.53 12.40
N ARG A 97 5.40 11.38 13.26
CA ARG A 97 5.29 11.73 14.68
C ARG A 97 5.07 13.23 14.89
N LYS A 98 5.88 14.08 14.23
CA LYS A 98 5.90 15.53 14.49
C LYS A 98 4.65 16.23 13.97
N PHE A 99 4.16 15.87 12.80
CA PHE A 99 3.11 16.62 12.11
C PHE A 99 1.73 15.95 12.16
N TYR A 100 1.68 14.62 12.41
CA TYR A 100 0.42 13.86 12.37
C TYR A 100 0.11 13.12 13.66
N GLY A 101 1.04 13.13 14.64
CA GLY A 101 0.85 12.41 15.91
C GLY A 101 0.95 10.89 15.79
N LEU A 102 1.42 10.38 14.65
CA LEU A 102 1.58 8.95 14.39
C LEU A 102 2.98 8.50 14.81
N ASP A 103 3.07 7.66 15.82
CA ASP A 103 4.34 7.13 16.31
C ASP A 103 4.51 5.66 15.93
N TYR A 104 5.64 5.32 15.30
CA TYR A 104 5.94 4.00 14.80
C TYR A 104 7.26 3.47 15.34
N HIS A 105 7.26 2.21 15.75
CA HIS A 105 8.46 1.39 15.87
C HIS A 105 8.96 1.04 14.48
N VAL A 106 10.28 0.95 14.29
CA VAL A 106 10.90 0.66 12.97
C VAL A 106 11.88 -0.48 13.09
N THR A 107 11.91 -1.35 12.08
CA THR A 107 12.98 -2.31 11.86
C THR A 107 13.42 -2.30 10.39
N TYR A 108 14.70 -2.53 10.14
CA TYR A 108 15.32 -2.48 8.82
C TYR A 108 15.85 -3.82 8.39
N GLY A 109 15.77 -4.13 7.11
CA GLY A 109 16.45 -5.22 6.45
C GLY A 109 17.26 -4.65 5.27
N SER A 110 18.39 -3.99 5.59
CA SER A 110 19.28 -3.49 4.56
C SER A 110 20.02 -4.66 3.91
N VAL A 111 19.79 -4.87 2.63
CA VAL A 111 20.45 -5.93 1.85
C VAL A 111 21.68 -5.43 1.14
N LEU A 112 21.85 -4.12 0.97
CA LEU A 112 23.08 -3.54 0.45
C LEU A 112 23.41 -2.19 1.08
N GLN A 113 24.70 -1.82 1.01
CA GLN A 113 25.19 -0.50 1.37
C GLN A 113 25.46 0.29 0.09
N SER A 114 24.80 1.40 -0.10
CA SER A 114 24.86 2.12 -1.37
C SER A 114 25.01 3.62 -1.17
N LEU A 115 26.22 4.13 -1.43
CA LEU A 115 26.49 5.56 -1.44
C LEU A 115 25.69 6.29 -2.53
N GLY A 116 25.54 5.68 -3.69
CA GLY A 116 24.85 6.28 -4.84
C GLY A 116 23.33 6.37 -4.66
N ARG A 117 22.72 5.43 -3.90
CA ARG A 117 21.28 5.41 -3.65
C ARG A 117 20.90 6.14 -2.37
N CYS A 118 21.63 5.87 -1.28
CA CYS A 118 21.24 6.30 0.06
C CYS A 118 22.20 7.34 0.66
N GLY A 119 23.19 7.80 -0.10
CA GLY A 119 24.17 8.76 0.40
C GLY A 119 25.05 8.20 1.52
N GLY A 120 25.44 9.04 2.47
CA GLY A 120 26.37 8.68 3.53
C GLY A 120 27.80 9.10 3.19
N TRP A 121 28.79 8.34 3.74
CA TRP A 121 30.21 8.57 3.50
C TRP A 121 30.84 7.37 2.79
N PRO A 122 31.95 7.53 2.03
CA PRO A 122 32.59 6.39 1.35
C PRO A 122 32.93 5.21 2.25
N TRP A 123 33.23 5.47 3.52
CA TRP A 123 33.52 4.46 4.55
C TRP A 123 32.30 4.03 5.37
N ASN A 124 31.13 4.65 5.17
CA ASN A 124 29.88 4.33 5.81
C ASN A 124 28.71 4.73 4.89
N PRO A 125 28.51 4.02 3.77
CA PRO A 125 27.42 4.28 2.86
C PRO A 125 26.08 3.97 3.51
N GLY A 126 25.03 4.65 3.06
CA GLY A 126 23.67 4.44 3.57
C GLY A 126 23.14 3.05 3.22
N GLY A 127 22.42 2.44 4.15
CA GLY A 127 21.75 1.16 3.94
C GLY A 127 20.51 1.30 3.04
N PHE A 128 20.39 0.41 2.05
CA PHE A 128 19.29 0.29 1.10
C PHE A 128 18.63 -1.07 1.22
N GLY A 129 17.31 -1.14 1.25
CA GLY A 129 16.58 -2.40 1.33
C GLY A 129 15.13 -2.21 1.72
N GLN A 130 14.73 -2.85 2.82
CA GLN A 130 13.35 -2.83 3.28
C GLN A 130 13.24 -2.32 4.72
N ALA A 131 12.05 -1.83 5.05
CA ALA A 131 11.68 -1.49 6.42
C ALA A 131 10.28 -1.99 6.76
N ILE A 132 10.04 -2.33 8.02
CA ILE A 132 8.71 -2.47 8.60
C ILE A 132 8.54 -1.39 9.66
N LEU A 133 7.45 -0.64 9.54
CA LEU A 133 6.98 0.28 10.56
C LEU A 133 5.73 -0.34 11.21
N SER A 134 5.63 -0.29 12.54
CA SER A 134 4.45 -0.75 13.26
C SER A 134 4.11 0.21 14.40
N ALA A 135 2.84 0.54 14.55
CA ALA A 135 2.36 1.34 15.68
C ALA A 135 2.38 0.56 17.02
N ALA A 136 2.46 -0.76 16.96
CA ALA A 136 2.68 -1.62 18.12
C ALA A 136 4.15 -2.08 18.20
N PRO A 137 4.66 -2.48 19.38
CA PRO A 137 5.98 -3.06 19.53
C PRO A 137 6.20 -4.28 18.63
N MET A 138 7.45 -4.47 18.20
CA MET A 138 7.87 -5.58 17.35
C MET A 138 8.82 -6.52 18.09
N THR A 139 8.60 -7.83 17.96
CA THR A 139 9.46 -8.90 18.52
C THR A 139 9.88 -9.86 17.41
N ASP A 140 10.70 -10.85 17.76
CA ASP A 140 11.10 -11.98 16.90
C ASP A 140 11.62 -11.55 15.52
N ARG A 141 12.44 -10.50 15.50
CA ARG A 141 13.00 -9.96 14.27
C ARG A 141 13.89 -11.00 13.58
N VAL A 142 13.62 -11.20 12.30
CA VAL A 142 14.46 -11.96 11.37
C VAL A 142 14.79 -11.05 10.18
N THR A 143 16.05 -11.10 9.73
CA THR A 143 16.50 -10.51 8.47
C THR A 143 17.22 -11.61 7.71
N ALA A 144 16.81 -11.88 6.49
CA ALA A 144 17.37 -12.92 5.66
C ALA A 144 17.61 -12.42 4.24
N GLU A 145 18.80 -12.67 3.70
CA GLU A 145 19.07 -12.49 2.28
C GLU A 145 18.68 -13.77 1.54
N TYR A 146 18.20 -13.63 0.30
CA TYR A 146 17.95 -14.77 -0.56
C TYR A 146 19.29 -15.34 -1.07
N PRO A 147 19.40 -16.67 -1.23
CA PRO A 147 20.61 -17.30 -1.75
C PRO A 147 21.01 -16.78 -3.14
N ASP A 148 20.04 -16.39 -3.94
CA ASP A 148 20.23 -15.71 -5.22
C ASP A 148 19.44 -14.39 -5.22
N GLY A 149 20.15 -13.26 -5.21
CA GLY A 149 19.55 -11.92 -5.31
C GLY A 149 19.29 -11.51 -6.75
N GLY A 150 19.87 -12.19 -7.72
CA GLY A 150 19.84 -11.80 -9.12
C GLY A 150 20.83 -10.68 -9.43
N SER A 151 20.38 -9.63 -10.10
CA SER A 151 21.22 -8.46 -10.43
C SER A 151 21.48 -7.53 -9.26
N GLU A 152 20.80 -7.74 -8.13
CA GLU A 152 20.91 -6.95 -6.90
C GLU A 152 20.56 -7.84 -5.71
N ASP A 153 21.26 -7.67 -4.59
CA ASP A 153 20.97 -8.41 -3.37
C ASP A 153 19.52 -8.17 -2.92
N ARG A 154 18.80 -9.26 -2.69
CA ARG A 154 17.40 -9.28 -2.27
C ARG A 154 17.23 -10.10 -1.01
N GLY A 155 16.14 -9.85 -0.28
CA GLY A 155 15.87 -10.56 0.95
C GLY A 155 14.50 -10.24 1.51
N TYR A 156 14.24 -10.69 2.73
CA TYR A 156 13.06 -10.32 3.49
C TYR A 156 13.41 -9.97 4.93
N ILE A 157 12.55 -9.19 5.55
CA ILE A 157 12.51 -9.00 7.00
C ILE A 157 11.19 -9.52 7.53
N ALA A 158 11.21 -10.03 8.76
CA ALA A 158 10.01 -10.49 9.42
C ALA A 158 10.03 -10.16 10.91
N VAL A 159 8.86 -9.79 11.42
CA VAL A 159 8.63 -9.45 12.84
C VAL A 159 7.32 -10.05 13.31
N THR A 160 7.16 -10.19 14.61
CA THR A 160 5.86 -10.38 15.26
C THR A 160 5.42 -9.05 15.84
N THR A 161 4.21 -8.61 15.48
CA THR A 161 3.60 -7.38 16.01
C THR A 161 2.08 -7.55 16.17
N GLU A 162 1.39 -6.56 16.71
CA GLU A 162 -0.06 -6.59 16.87
C GLU A 162 -0.76 -5.90 15.69
N VAL A 163 -1.77 -6.58 15.15
CA VAL A 163 -2.75 -6.04 14.20
C VAL A 163 -4.13 -6.32 14.76
N ASP A 164 -4.94 -5.29 14.93
CA ASP A 164 -6.28 -5.39 15.57
C ASP A 164 -6.22 -6.06 16.95
N GLY A 165 -5.17 -5.74 17.76
CA GLY A 165 -4.94 -6.27 19.09
C GLY A 165 -4.55 -7.76 19.13
N ARG A 166 -4.14 -8.35 18.02
CA ARG A 166 -3.72 -9.75 17.92
C ARG A 166 -2.30 -9.89 17.39
N PRO A 167 -1.50 -10.81 17.94
CA PRO A 167 -0.17 -11.07 17.42
C PRO A 167 -0.24 -11.71 16.03
N VAL A 168 0.52 -11.14 15.10
CA VAL A 168 0.61 -11.57 13.70
C VAL A 168 2.07 -11.57 13.27
N ARG A 169 2.47 -12.58 12.50
CA ARG A 169 3.76 -12.59 11.82
C ARG A 169 3.68 -11.73 10.56
N VAL A 170 4.49 -10.69 10.48
CA VAL A 170 4.55 -9.78 9.33
C VAL A 170 5.88 -9.95 8.64
N PHE A 171 5.83 -10.23 7.35
CA PHE A 171 6.98 -10.28 6.43
C PHE A 171 6.94 -9.06 5.53
N ASN A 172 8.12 -8.57 5.15
CA ASN A 172 8.25 -7.57 4.08
C ASN A 172 9.41 -8.00 3.17
N THR A 173 9.15 -8.03 1.85
CA THR A 173 10.10 -8.49 0.86
C THR A 173 10.15 -7.58 -0.36
N HIS A 174 11.23 -7.70 -1.14
CA HIS A 174 11.36 -7.15 -2.46
C HIS A 174 12.09 -8.17 -3.32
N LEU A 175 11.40 -8.75 -4.31
CA LEU A 175 11.96 -9.81 -5.16
C LEU A 175 12.77 -9.23 -6.34
N ALA A 176 13.50 -10.11 -7.02
CA ALA A 176 14.33 -9.75 -8.17
C ALA A 176 13.49 -9.12 -9.28
N GLN A 177 14.01 -8.04 -9.86
CA GLN A 177 13.31 -7.22 -10.85
C GLN A 177 13.52 -7.71 -12.29
N ARG A 178 12.69 -7.23 -13.22
CA ARG A 178 12.82 -7.41 -14.67
C ARG A 178 12.74 -8.88 -15.10
N ARG A 179 13.55 -9.29 -16.09
CA ARG A 179 13.57 -10.63 -16.69
C ARG A 179 14.38 -11.62 -15.84
N GLN A 180 13.99 -11.80 -14.60
CA GLN A 180 14.64 -12.69 -13.62
C GLN A 180 13.63 -13.67 -13.01
N GLU A 181 12.74 -14.21 -13.83
CA GLU A 181 11.64 -15.09 -13.42
C GLU A 181 12.15 -16.30 -12.62
N ALA A 182 13.21 -16.95 -13.08
CA ALA A 182 13.80 -18.10 -12.40
C ALA A 182 14.39 -17.71 -11.01
N VAL A 183 14.97 -16.51 -10.88
CA VAL A 183 15.47 -16.00 -9.62
C VAL A 183 14.30 -15.73 -8.66
N ARG A 184 13.23 -15.06 -9.12
CA ARG A 184 12.03 -14.84 -8.30
C ARG A 184 11.40 -16.14 -7.84
N ALA A 185 11.31 -17.15 -8.71
CA ALA A 185 10.82 -18.48 -8.33
C ALA A 185 11.63 -19.07 -7.17
N THR A 186 12.98 -19.00 -7.22
CA THR A 186 13.83 -19.47 -6.11
C THR A 186 13.67 -18.64 -4.84
N GLN A 187 13.43 -17.33 -4.95
CA GLN A 187 13.16 -16.46 -3.81
C GLN A 187 11.81 -16.78 -3.15
N VAL A 188 10.77 -17.03 -3.96
CA VAL A 188 9.48 -17.51 -3.46
C VAL A 188 9.60 -18.90 -2.83
N ASP A 189 10.47 -19.78 -3.37
CA ASP A 189 10.75 -21.10 -2.81
C ASP A 189 11.35 -21.03 -1.39
N VAL A 190 12.03 -19.95 -1.07
CA VAL A 190 12.54 -19.66 0.29
C VAL A 190 11.47 -19.02 1.16
N LEU A 191 10.74 -18.03 0.65
CA LEU A 191 9.79 -17.23 1.43
C LEU A 191 8.52 -18.02 1.80
N ALA A 192 7.90 -18.71 0.84
CA ALA A 192 6.61 -19.36 1.05
C ALA A 192 6.62 -20.42 2.18
N PRO A 193 7.64 -21.30 2.31
CA PRO A 193 7.75 -22.20 3.45
C PRO A 193 7.89 -21.49 4.80
N GLU A 194 8.60 -20.34 4.87
CA GLU A 194 8.69 -19.56 6.09
C GLU A 194 7.34 -18.98 6.50
N VAL A 195 6.58 -18.45 5.54
CA VAL A 195 5.21 -17.96 5.77
C VAL A 195 4.31 -19.10 6.26
N ALA A 196 4.43 -20.28 5.65
CA ALA A 196 3.60 -21.45 5.98
C ALA A 196 3.78 -21.97 7.42
N ARG A 197 4.88 -21.62 8.11
CA ARG A 197 5.13 -21.99 9.51
C ARG A 197 4.21 -21.28 10.51
N HIS A 198 3.53 -20.22 10.08
CA HIS A 198 2.71 -19.38 10.95
C HIS A 198 1.23 -19.57 10.65
N GLU A 199 0.41 -19.69 11.69
CA GLU A 199 -1.05 -19.76 11.52
C GLU A 199 -1.61 -18.46 10.95
N ARG A 200 -1.05 -17.32 11.39
CA ARG A 200 -1.41 -15.99 10.92
C ARG A 200 -0.16 -15.27 10.45
N ALA A 201 -0.16 -14.95 9.17
CA ALA A 201 0.93 -14.18 8.57
C ALA A 201 0.38 -13.17 7.56
N ILE A 202 1.10 -12.05 7.47
CA ILE A 202 0.93 -11.00 6.47
C ILE A 202 2.26 -10.90 5.73
N VAL A 203 2.23 -10.93 4.40
CA VAL A 203 3.42 -10.65 3.59
C VAL A 203 3.18 -9.40 2.77
N LEU A 204 3.94 -8.39 3.06
CA LEU A 204 3.97 -7.11 2.36
C LEU A 204 5.13 -7.14 1.38
N GLY A 205 4.97 -6.59 0.18
CA GLY A 205 6.14 -6.50 -0.69
C GLY A 205 5.86 -6.21 -2.15
N ASP A 206 6.93 -5.79 -2.81
CA ASP A 206 7.06 -5.76 -4.26
C ASP A 206 7.62 -7.11 -4.74
N PHE A 207 6.78 -7.88 -5.39
CA PHE A 207 7.14 -9.20 -5.91
C PHE A 207 7.70 -9.14 -7.35
N ASN A 208 7.66 -7.96 -8.00
CA ASN A 208 8.11 -7.78 -9.38
C ASN A 208 7.54 -8.80 -10.38
N ALA A 209 6.37 -9.33 -10.09
CA ALA A 209 5.70 -10.38 -10.83
C ALA A 209 4.18 -10.15 -10.85
N VAL A 210 3.56 -10.36 -12.00
CA VAL A 210 2.10 -10.29 -12.15
C VAL A 210 1.43 -11.57 -11.62
N PRO A 211 0.14 -11.54 -11.24
CA PRO A 211 -0.51 -12.62 -10.50
C PRO A 211 -0.52 -14.00 -11.19
N ASP A 212 -0.59 -14.03 -12.51
CA ASP A 212 -0.73 -15.23 -13.33
C ASP A 212 0.61 -15.88 -13.74
N THR A 213 1.72 -15.46 -13.12
CA THR A 213 3.04 -16.03 -13.39
C THR A 213 3.36 -17.22 -12.47
N SER A 214 3.98 -18.26 -13.04
CA SER A 214 4.30 -19.48 -12.28
C SER A 214 5.31 -19.29 -11.15
N GLU A 215 6.08 -18.22 -11.17
CA GLU A 215 7.02 -17.89 -10.09
C GLU A 215 6.34 -17.58 -8.75
N LEU A 216 5.05 -17.19 -8.79
CA LEU A 216 4.24 -16.96 -7.59
C LEU A 216 3.43 -18.18 -7.12
N ASP A 217 3.43 -19.29 -7.87
CA ASP A 217 2.58 -20.46 -7.59
C ASP A 217 2.68 -20.94 -6.14
N LYS A 218 3.91 -21.05 -5.61
CA LYS A 218 4.11 -21.49 -4.22
C LYS A 218 3.55 -20.49 -3.21
N MET A 219 3.61 -19.18 -3.51
CA MET A 219 3.03 -18.17 -2.63
C MET A 219 1.51 -18.30 -2.59
N TRP A 220 0.87 -18.50 -3.73
CA TRP A 220 -0.57 -18.73 -3.84
C TRP A 220 -1.05 -19.99 -3.12
N THR A 221 -0.19 -21.00 -2.92
CA THR A 221 -0.57 -22.20 -2.13
C THR A 221 -0.61 -21.95 -0.63
N VAL A 222 0.06 -20.90 -0.12
CA VAL A 222 0.19 -20.63 1.33
C VAL A 222 -0.55 -19.39 1.80
N ALA A 223 -0.86 -18.47 0.90
CA ALA A 223 -1.52 -17.20 1.20
C ALA A 223 -2.36 -16.72 0.01
N ALA A 224 -3.32 -15.82 0.25
CA ALA A 224 -4.11 -15.15 -0.78
C ALA A 224 -3.85 -13.64 -0.73
N ASP A 225 -3.96 -12.93 -1.85
CA ASP A 225 -3.89 -11.47 -1.85
C ASP A 225 -5.10 -10.89 -1.09
N ALA A 226 -4.90 -9.74 -0.46
CA ALA A 226 -5.97 -8.96 0.18
C ALA A 226 -7.00 -8.42 -0.83
N ASP A 227 -6.60 -8.17 -2.08
CA ASP A 227 -7.50 -7.89 -3.18
C ASP A 227 -8.22 -9.19 -3.60
N PRO A 228 -9.55 -9.30 -3.37
CA PRO A 228 -10.29 -10.52 -3.65
C PRO A 228 -10.42 -10.83 -5.15
N ASP A 229 -10.22 -9.84 -6.01
CA ASP A 229 -10.26 -9.99 -7.46
C ASP A 229 -8.89 -10.41 -8.03
N CYS A 230 -7.88 -10.52 -7.15
CA CYS A 230 -6.50 -10.88 -7.51
C CYS A 230 -6.16 -12.32 -7.10
N GLY A 231 -5.67 -13.09 -8.05
CA GLY A 231 -5.29 -14.48 -7.83
C GLY A 231 -4.56 -15.07 -9.03
N PRO A 232 -4.09 -16.32 -8.97
CA PRO A 232 -3.26 -16.94 -10.01
C PRO A 232 -3.97 -17.10 -11.36
N ALA A 233 -5.31 -17.02 -11.40
CA ALA A 233 -6.11 -17.05 -12.63
C ALA A 233 -6.65 -15.66 -13.02
N ALA A 234 -6.26 -14.61 -12.31
CA ALA A 234 -6.79 -13.26 -12.48
C ALA A 234 -6.02 -12.51 -13.58
N VAL A 235 -6.40 -12.72 -14.81
CA VAL A 235 -5.82 -11.97 -15.94
C VAL A 235 -6.58 -10.64 -16.09
N GLY A 236 -5.93 -9.53 -15.74
CA GLY A 236 -6.47 -8.18 -15.95
C GLY A 236 -7.61 -7.76 -15.02
N THR A 237 -7.83 -8.44 -13.89
CA THR A 237 -8.86 -8.10 -12.89
C THR A 237 -8.28 -7.44 -11.64
N CYS A 238 -6.99 -7.63 -11.36
CA CYS A 238 -6.31 -6.99 -10.22
C CYS A 238 -6.14 -5.49 -10.46
N GLU A 239 -6.32 -4.69 -9.42
CA GLU A 239 -6.00 -3.26 -9.47
C GLU A 239 -4.48 -3.06 -9.61
N PRO A 240 -4.01 -2.30 -10.63
CA PRO A 240 -2.59 -2.05 -10.84
C PRO A 240 -1.96 -1.30 -9.66
N THR A 241 -0.72 -1.66 -9.31
CA THR A 241 0.03 -1.02 -8.22
C THR A 241 1.22 -0.19 -8.71
N THR A 242 1.32 0.05 -10.02
CA THR A 242 2.41 0.79 -10.64
C THR A 242 1.89 1.74 -11.72
N ASP A 243 2.66 2.81 -12.02
CA ASP A 243 2.35 3.80 -13.06
C ASP A 243 2.26 3.19 -14.47
N TRP A 244 2.86 2.01 -14.69
CA TRP A 244 2.79 1.27 -15.96
C TRP A 244 1.74 0.17 -15.96
N GLU A 245 0.71 0.30 -15.11
CA GLU A 245 -0.49 -0.54 -15.06
C GLU A 245 -0.23 -2.03 -14.77
N SER A 246 0.77 -2.34 -13.94
CA SER A 246 1.06 -3.71 -13.50
C SER A 246 0.75 -3.90 -12.02
N LYS A 247 0.29 -5.11 -11.66
CA LYS A 247 0.15 -5.53 -10.26
C LYS A 247 1.44 -6.22 -9.84
N PHE A 248 2.29 -5.52 -9.07
CA PHE A 248 3.58 -6.03 -8.56
C PHE A 248 3.65 -6.04 -7.05
N ASP A 249 2.87 -5.19 -6.39
CA ASP A 249 2.83 -5.07 -4.94
C ASP A 249 1.66 -5.87 -4.38
N TYR A 250 1.91 -6.64 -3.32
CA TYR A 250 0.95 -7.56 -2.73
C TYR A 250 0.85 -7.38 -1.21
N VAL A 251 -0.35 -7.63 -0.69
CA VAL A 251 -0.63 -7.88 0.71
C VAL A 251 -1.13 -9.31 0.81
N PHE A 252 -0.21 -10.29 0.84
CA PHE A 252 -0.59 -11.68 1.00
C PHE A 252 -0.98 -12.00 2.43
N LEU A 253 -2.08 -12.70 2.60
CA LEU A 253 -2.71 -13.04 3.87
C LEU A 253 -2.79 -14.55 4.05
N ARG A 254 -2.26 -15.04 5.19
CA ARG A 254 -2.41 -16.42 5.63
C ARG A 254 -3.16 -16.47 6.95
N GLY A 255 -4.25 -17.23 7.02
CA GLY A 255 -5.07 -17.35 8.23
C GLY A 255 -5.74 -16.04 8.67
N ILE A 256 -5.84 -15.07 7.77
CA ILE A 256 -6.42 -13.74 7.96
C ILE A 256 -7.25 -13.44 6.71
N THR A 257 -8.33 -12.67 6.84
CA THR A 257 -9.14 -12.22 5.70
C THR A 257 -9.09 -10.70 5.59
N ALA A 258 -9.14 -10.19 4.37
CA ALA A 258 -9.35 -8.77 4.12
C ALA A 258 -10.85 -8.44 4.20
N ARG A 259 -11.17 -7.26 4.74
CA ARG A 259 -12.49 -6.62 4.68
C ARG A 259 -12.60 -5.70 3.48
N ALA A 260 -11.49 -5.04 3.14
CA ALA A 260 -11.34 -4.15 2.01
C ALA A 260 -9.87 -4.09 1.61
N ALA A 261 -9.61 -3.84 0.32
CA ALA A 261 -8.30 -3.58 -0.23
C ALA A 261 -8.39 -2.39 -1.20
N HIS A 262 -7.36 -1.56 -1.24
CA HIS A 262 -7.36 -0.33 -2.03
C HIS A 262 -5.96 -0.01 -2.52
N VAL A 263 -5.87 0.45 -3.75
CA VAL A 263 -4.66 1.00 -4.35
C VAL A 263 -4.82 2.53 -4.48
N HIS A 264 -3.79 3.27 -4.09
CA HIS A 264 -3.76 4.73 -4.23
C HIS A 264 -2.49 5.19 -4.93
N PRO A 265 -2.61 5.84 -6.09
CA PRO A 265 -1.49 6.50 -6.74
C PRO A 265 -0.86 7.57 -5.83
N SER A 266 0.46 7.73 -5.94
CA SER A 266 1.21 8.74 -5.22
C SER A 266 2.17 9.48 -6.16
N ASP A 267 2.28 10.80 -6.02
CA ASP A 267 3.25 11.60 -6.77
C ASP A 267 4.71 11.39 -6.28
N TYR A 268 4.92 10.52 -5.26
CA TYR A 268 6.20 10.35 -4.57
C TYR A 268 6.86 8.99 -4.79
N SER A 269 6.33 8.19 -5.71
CA SER A 269 6.87 6.92 -6.19
C SER A 269 6.19 6.53 -7.50
N ASP A 270 6.84 5.73 -8.32
CA ASP A 270 6.26 5.07 -9.49
C ASP A 270 5.48 3.78 -9.11
N HIS A 271 5.49 3.42 -7.83
CA HIS A 271 4.61 2.44 -7.23
C HIS A 271 3.51 3.12 -6.42
N HIS A 272 2.31 2.57 -6.49
CA HIS A 272 1.14 3.00 -5.74
C HIS A 272 1.14 2.43 -4.33
N GLN A 273 0.54 3.14 -3.39
CA GLN A 273 0.28 2.60 -2.05
C GLN A 273 -0.81 1.53 -2.14
N PHE A 274 -0.52 0.32 -1.70
CA PHE A 274 -1.52 -0.73 -1.58
C PHE A 274 -1.78 -1.00 -0.11
N TYR A 275 -3.02 -0.77 0.37
CA TYR A 275 -3.39 -1.06 1.74
C TYR A 275 -4.65 -1.92 1.84
N ALA A 276 -4.75 -2.65 2.96
CA ALA A 276 -5.91 -3.49 3.26
C ALA A 276 -6.36 -3.33 4.71
N ASP A 277 -7.68 -3.33 4.90
CA ASP A 277 -8.33 -3.45 6.20
C ASP A 277 -8.64 -4.92 6.48
N LEU A 278 -8.12 -5.45 7.58
CA LEU A 278 -8.10 -6.87 7.87
C LEU A 278 -9.16 -7.30 8.90
N ASP A 279 -9.59 -8.55 8.83
CA ASP A 279 -10.27 -9.26 9.91
C ASP A 279 -9.31 -10.34 10.46
N VAL A 280 -8.61 -10.01 11.53
CA VAL A 280 -7.65 -10.92 12.19
C VAL A 280 -8.34 -11.87 13.14
N SER A 281 -9.62 -11.66 13.45
CA SER A 281 -10.39 -12.46 14.41
C SER A 281 -10.83 -13.81 13.83
N ARG A 282 -10.97 -13.91 12.52
CA ARG A 282 -11.44 -15.10 11.82
C ARG A 282 -10.28 -15.84 11.15
N PRO A 283 -10.17 -17.18 11.32
CA PRO A 283 -9.31 -17.97 10.44
C PRO A 283 -9.86 -17.88 9.01
N ALA A 284 -8.97 -17.77 8.02
CA ALA A 284 -9.35 -17.95 6.62
C ALA A 284 -9.98 -19.34 6.46
N ARG A 285 -11.10 -19.43 5.72
CA ARG A 285 -11.81 -20.70 5.45
C ARG A 285 -11.08 -21.49 4.39
#